data_2a81d92c586171fa19ab87f013114b9c
#
_entry.id   2a81d92c586171fa19ab87f013114b9c
#
_cell.length_a   1.000
_cell.length_b   1.000
_cell.length_c   1.000
_cell.angle_alpha   90.00
_cell.angle_beta   90.00
_cell.angle_gamma   90.00
#
_symmetry.space_group_name_H-M   'P 1'
#
loop_
_entity.id
_entity.type
_entity.pdbx_description
1 polymer ?
#
loop_
_entity_poly.entity_id
_entity_poly.type
_entity_poly.pdbx_seq_one_letter_code
_entity_poly.pdbx_strand_id
1 'polypeptide(L)'
;MNNKYYLGYYSHSKRIFDTEIEKLEYEFLKSNFNGNLICPNQHLEKFDTIRPYLEFIRKVDYLFVTEYEGYLGKGSYEECAYALEQFIPVYVLLKRGDELQFELVIDLIQVSKYNLFEYGELVSKGVNQLPFLNH
;
A
#
# COMPACT_ATOMS: atom_id res chain seq x y z
N MET A 1 15.28 -23.19 -17.63
CA MET A 1 14.30 -22.97 -16.58
C MET A 1 14.49 -21.62 -15.94
N ASN A 2 13.46 -20.81 -15.98
CA ASN A 2 13.59 -19.44 -15.53
C ASN A 2 13.13 -19.31 -14.08
N ASN A 3 14.10 -19.19 -13.18
CA ASN A 3 13.81 -18.81 -11.82
C ASN A 3 13.83 -17.28 -11.76
N LYS A 4 12.72 -16.70 -12.19
CA LYS A 4 12.61 -15.26 -12.13
C LYS A 4 12.18 -14.84 -10.74
N TYR A 5 12.99 -14.00 -10.12
CA TYR A 5 12.60 -13.37 -8.88
C TYR A 5 11.96 -12.02 -9.20
N TYR A 6 10.84 -11.78 -8.59
CA TYR A 6 10.13 -10.52 -8.74
C TYR A 6 10.54 -9.56 -7.65
N LEU A 7 10.32 -8.29 -7.88
CA LEU A 7 10.53 -7.25 -6.89
C LEU A 7 9.18 -6.66 -6.55
N GLY A 8 8.85 -6.69 -5.27
CA GLY A 8 7.60 -6.14 -4.77
C GLY A 8 7.84 -4.99 -3.81
N TYR A 9 6.85 -4.15 -3.66
CA TYR A 9 6.90 -3.00 -2.76
C TYR A 9 5.70 -3.07 -1.81
N TYR A 10 5.98 -3.00 -0.51
CA TYR A 10 4.96 -3.08 0.52
C TYR A 10 4.59 -1.67 0.97
N SER A 11 3.47 -1.17 0.46
CA SER A 11 2.94 0.15 0.80
C SER A 11 1.96 0.02 1.95
N HIS A 12 2.20 0.72 3.05
CA HIS A 12 1.37 0.59 4.24
C HIS A 12 1.39 1.87 5.07
N SER A 13 0.47 1.92 6.03
CA SER A 13 0.28 3.09 6.88
C SER A 13 1.46 3.30 7.82
N LYS A 14 1.87 4.56 8.00
CA LYS A 14 2.89 4.92 8.99
C LYS A 14 2.48 4.51 10.39
N ARG A 15 1.18 4.34 10.64
CA ARG A 15 0.67 3.97 11.95
C ARG A 15 1.10 2.58 12.40
N ILE A 16 1.45 1.73 11.45
CA ILE A 16 1.90 0.38 11.79
C ILE A 16 3.40 0.19 11.60
N PHE A 17 4.14 1.26 11.28
CA PHE A 17 5.60 1.17 11.18
C PHE A 17 6.19 0.66 12.50
N ASP A 18 7.06 -0.34 12.38
CA ASP A 18 7.77 -0.93 13.50
C ASP A 18 6.87 -1.59 14.56
N THR A 19 5.67 -2.01 14.15
CA THR A 19 4.74 -2.71 15.02
C THR A 19 4.67 -4.19 14.67
N GLU A 20 4.03 -4.95 15.54
CA GLU A 20 3.78 -6.36 15.31
C GLU A 20 2.89 -6.59 14.09
N ILE A 21 1.97 -5.67 13.83
CA ILE A 21 1.10 -5.75 12.65
C ILE A 21 1.92 -5.69 11.38
N GLU A 22 2.85 -4.75 11.29
CA GLU A 22 3.73 -4.64 10.13
C GLU A 22 4.52 -5.93 9.92
N LYS A 23 5.06 -6.47 11.00
CA LYS A 23 5.83 -7.70 10.91
C LYS A 23 5.00 -8.86 10.38
N LEU A 24 3.79 -9.02 10.89
CA LEU A 24 2.89 -10.08 10.46
C LEU A 24 2.47 -9.93 9.00
N GLU A 25 2.16 -8.72 8.58
CA GLU A 25 1.81 -8.45 7.19
C GLU A 25 2.99 -8.71 6.26
N TYR A 26 4.17 -8.24 6.65
CA TYR A 26 5.36 -8.44 5.85
C TYR A 26 5.70 -9.92 5.69
N GLU A 27 5.63 -10.68 6.76
CA GLU A 27 5.87 -12.12 6.71
C GLU A 27 4.84 -12.85 5.85
N PHE A 28 3.57 -12.45 5.95
CA PHE A 28 2.52 -13.01 5.12
C PHE A 28 2.77 -12.73 3.64
N LEU A 29 3.12 -11.49 3.32
CA LEU A 29 3.41 -11.11 1.93
C LEU A 29 4.60 -11.89 1.41
N LYS A 30 5.66 -12.01 2.19
CA LYS A 30 6.85 -12.75 1.77
C LYS A 30 6.56 -14.23 1.54
N SER A 31 5.73 -14.83 2.35
CA SER A 31 5.42 -16.26 2.18
C SER A 31 4.52 -16.53 0.98
N ASN A 32 3.85 -15.50 0.45
CA ASN A 32 2.97 -15.63 -0.71
C ASN A 32 3.54 -14.98 -1.98
N PHE A 33 4.76 -14.48 -1.92
CA PHE A 33 5.38 -13.77 -3.03
C PHE A 33 6.75 -14.36 -3.33
N ASN A 34 6.97 -14.70 -4.58
CA ASN A 34 8.25 -15.26 -5.01
C ASN A 34 9.18 -14.16 -5.46
N GLY A 35 9.98 -13.63 -4.55
CA GLY A 35 10.91 -12.56 -4.88
C GLY A 35 11.35 -11.77 -3.65
N ASN A 36 11.85 -10.57 -3.91
CA ASN A 36 12.27 -9.65 -2.87
C ASN A 36 11.18 -8.63 -2.60
N LEU A 37 10.89 -8.40 -1.35
CA LEU A 37 9.85 -7.46 -0.94
C LEU A 37 10.51 -6.28 -0.22
N ILE A 38 10.31 -5.08 -0.77
CA ILE A 38 10.80 -3.84 -0.17
C ILE A 38 9.79 -3.36 0.85
N CYS A 39 10.22 -3.21 2.09
CA CYS A 39 9.47 -2.54 3.14
C CYS A 39 10.14 -1.18 3.32
N PRO A 40 9.53 -0.08 2.85
CA PRO A 40 10.26 1.19 2.74
C PRO A 40 10.85 1.71 4.04
N ASN A 41 10.15 1.58 5.16
CA ASN A 41 10.68 2.06 6.43
C ASN A 41 11.76 1.16 7.03
N GLN A 42 11.95 -0.04 6.49
CA GLN A 42 12.97 -0.96 6.96
C GLN A 42 14.17 -1.03 6.00
N HIS A 43 13.93 -0.88 4.71
CA HIS A 43 14.94 -1.13 3.68
C HIS A 43 15.42 0.11 2.95
N LEU A 44 14.68 1.21 3.00
CA LEU A 44 15.05 2.45 2.32
C LEU A 44 15.38 3.52 3.34
N GLU A 45 16.16 4.52 2.93
CA GLU A 45 16.36 5.67 3.80
C GLU A 45 15.07 6.49 3.85
N LYS A 46 14.94 7.29 4.89
CA LYS A 46 13.76 8.13 5.06
C LYS A 46 13.87 9.37 4.18
N PHE A 47 12.84 9.59 3.37
CA PHE A 47 12.76 10.77 2.51
C PHE A 47 11.66 11.70 3.01
N ASP A 48 11.83 13.00 2.78
CA ASP A 48 10.89 14.02 3.25
C ASP A 48 9.66 14.15 2.35
N THR A 49 9.74 13.67 1.11
CA THR A 49 8.65 13.76 0.15
C THR A 49 8.34 12.37 -0.41
N ILE A 50 7.21 12.25 -1.09
CA ILE A 50 6.82 10.98 -1.68
C ILE A 50 7.60 10.64 -2.95
N ARG A 51 8.13 11.65 -3.64
CA ARG A 51 8.75 11.44 -4.96
C ARG A 51 9.84 10.35 -4.98
N PRO A 52 10.80 10.31 -4.04
CA PRO A 52 11.81 9.25 -4.06
C PRO A 52 11.20 7.86 -3.92
N TYR A 53 10.13 7.71 -3.14
CA TYR A 53 9.45 6.42 -3.00
C TYR A 53 8.80 6.00 -4.31
N LEU A 54 8.22 6.96 -5.05
CA LEU A 54 7.63 6.67 -6.35
C LEU A 54 8.69 6.20 -7.36
N GLU A 55 9.89 6.73 -7.27
CA GLU A 55 11.00 6.28 -8.11
C GLU A 55 11.35 4.82 -7.87
N PHE A 56 11.27 4.36 -6.62
CA PHE A 56 11.44 2.94 -6.31
C PHE A 56 10.29 2.11 -6.85
N ILE A 57 9.06 2.59 -6.70
CA ILE A 57 7.88 1.90 -7.18
C ILE A 57 7.94 1.68 -8.68
N ARG A 58 8.46 2.64 -9.41
CA ARG A 58 8.59 2.53 -10.86
C ARG A 58 9.42 1.33 -11.31
N LYS A 59 10.28 0.81 -10.43
CA LYS A 59 11.19 -0.29 -10.74
C LYS A 59 10.69 -1.64 -10.26
N VAL A 60 9.58 -1.69 -9.54
CA VAL A 60 9.10 -2.96 -9.01
C VAL A 60 8.13 -3.63 -9.98
N ASP A 61 7.95 -4.92 -9.79
CA ASP A 61 7.03 -5.74 -10.60
C ASP A 61 5.61 -5.74 -10.02
N TYR A 62 5.49 -5.55 -8.71
CA TYR A 62 4.20 -5.59 -8.01
C TYR A 62 4.19 -4.59 -6.88
N LEU A 63 3.05 -3.96 -6.65
CA LEU A 63 2.80 -3.16 -5.46
C LEU A 63 1.79 -3.90 -4.59
N PHE A 64 2.14 -4.10 -3.34
CA PHE A 64 1.22 -4.64 -2.33
C PHE A 64 0.87 -3.51 -1.38
N VAL A 65 -0.40 -3.28 -1.16
CA VAL A 65 -0.86 -2.23 -0.26
C VAL A 65 -1.79 -2.84 0.79
N THR A 66 -1.70 -2.36 2.01
CA THR A 66 -2.54 -2.87 3.09
C THR A 66 -3.39 -1.75 3.66
N GLU A 67 -4.57 -2.11 4.14
CA GLU A 67 -5.42 -1.18 4.84
C GLU A 67 -5.10 -1.21 6.34
N TYR A 68 -5.35 -0.09 7.00
CA TYR A 68 -5.27 -0.01 8.46
C TYR A 68 -6.60 0.53 8.96
N GLU A 69 -7.29 -0.26 9.75
CA GLU A 69 -8.62 0.06 10.27
C GLU A 69 -9.61 0.47 9.16
N GLY A 70 -9.54 -0.20 8.02
CA GLY A 70 -10.43 0.07 6.90
C GLY A 70 -10.01 1.23 6.01
N TYR A 71 -8.81 1.77 6.23
CA TYR A 71 -8.33 2.92 5.46
C TYR A 71 -7.02 2.62 4.75
N LEU A 72 -6.84 3.29 3.63
CA LEU A 72 -5.50 3.46 3.07
C LEU A 72 -5.03 4.86 3.46
N GLY A 73 -3.80 5.00 3.87
CA GLY A 73 -3.23 6.30 4.14
C GLY A 73 -3.05 7.09 2.85
N LYS A 74 -2.88 8.39 2.97
CA LYS A 74 -2.67 9.28 1.83
C LYS A 74 -1.47 8.85 0.99
N GLY A 75 -0.36 8.51 1.64
CA GLY A 75 0.85 8.05 0.94
C GLY A 75 0.61 6.75 0.18
N SER A 76 -0.07 5.79 0.81
CA SER A 76 -0.39 4.52 0.15
C SER A 76 -1.30 4.72 -1.05
N TYR A 77 -2.27 5.64 -0.94
CA TYR A 77 -3.13 5.96 -2.06
C TYR A 77 -2.34 6.56 -3.23
N GLU A 78 -1.45 7.50 -2.95
CA GLU A 78 -0.63 8.11 -3.99
C GLU A 78 0.28 7.09 -4.64
N GLU A 79 0.82 6.16 -3.87
CA GLU A 79 1.64 5.08 -4.39
C GLU A 79 0.85 4.14 -5.27
N CYS A 80 -0.38 3.80 -4.88
CA CYS A 80 -1.28 3.00 -5.70
C CYS A 80 -1.61 3.70 -7.01
N ALA A 81 -1.95 4.98 -6.95
CA ALA A 81 -2.28 5.77 -8.14
C ALA A 81 -1.12 5.77 -9.12
N TYR A 82 0.08 5.99 -8.60
CA TYR A 82 1.27 6.00 -9.44
C TYR A 82 1.54 4.65 -10.07
N ALA A 83 1.44 3.58 -9.28
CA ALA A 83 1.66 2.23 -9.80
C ALA A 83 0.67 1.89 -10.92
N LEU A 84 -0.60 2.26 -10.75
CA LEU A 84 -1.60 2.04 -11.79
C LEU A 84 -1.28 2.82 -13.06
N GLU A 85 -0.81 4.06 -12.93
CA GLU A 85 -0.35 4.85 -14.09
C GLU A 85 0.80 4.18 -14.82
N GLN A 86 1.67 3.51 -14.08
CA GLN A 86 2.84 2.82 -14.65
C GLN A 86 2.54 1.40 -15.10
N PHE A 87 1.27 1.00 -15.04
CA PHE A 87 0.84 -0.37 -15.39
C PHE A 87 1.49 -1.44 -14.53
N ILE A 88 1.79 -1.09 -13.29
CA ILE A 88 2.32 -2.03 -12.30
C ILE A 88 1.13 -2.65 -11.58
N PRO A 89 1.01 -3.98 -11.54
CA PRO A 89 -0.08 -4.63 -10.82
C PRO A 89 -0.09 -4.26 -9.34
N VAL A 90 -1.28 -3.88 -8.85
CA VAL A 90 -1.48 -3.50 -7.44
C VAL A 90 -2.41 -4.51 -6.81
N TYR A 91 -1.98 -5.07 -5.69
CA TYR A 91 -2.82 -5.95 -4.87
C TYR A 91 -3.02 -5.31 -3.52
N VAL A 92 -4.28 -5.21 -3.10
CA VAL A 92 -4.57 -4.76 -1.75
C VAL A 92 -4.73 -5.97 -0.85
N LEU A 93 -4.11 -5.91 0.31
CA LEU A 93 -4.22 -6.95 1.32
C LEU A 93 -5.26 -6.48 2.32
N LEU A 94 -6.34 -7.23 2.40
CA LEU A 94 -7.49 -6.90 3.23
C LEU A 94 -7.63 -7.91 4.35
N LYS A 95 -8.02 -7.42 5.51
CA LYS A 95 -8.36 -8.31 6.61
C LYS A 95 -9.88 -8.53 6.61
N ARG A 96 -10.28 -9.78 6.52
CA ARG A 96 -11.68 -10.18 6.56
C ARG A 96 -11.86 -11.18 7.70
N GLY A 97 -12.41 -10.72 8.83
CA GLY A 97 -12.42 -11.52 10.03
C GLY A 97 -11.01 -11.78 10.50
N ASP A 98 -10.63 -13.04 10.60
CA ASP A 98 -9.28 -13.44 11.00
C ASP A 98 -8.38 -13.79 9.81
N GLU A 99 -8.86 -13.60 8.60
CA GLU A 99 -8.13 -13.98 7.40
C GLU A 99 -7.62 -12.75 6.65
N LEU A 100 -6.45 -12.93 6.01
CA LEU A 100 -5.90 -11.94 5.10
C LEU A 100 -6.17 -12.40 3.68
N GLN A 101 -6.66 -11.51 2.83
CA GLN A 101 -7.03 -11.81 1.46
C GLN A 101 -6.46 -10.75 0.52
N PHE A 102 -6.05 -11.18 -0.67
CA PHE A 102 -5.60 -10.27 -1.71
C PHE A 102 -6.76 -9.90 -2.63
N GLU A 103 -6.80 -8.64 -3.04
CA GLU A 103 -7.72 -8.18 -4.08
C GLU A 103 -6.91 -7.41 -5.11
N LEU A 104 -7.05 -7.77 -6.38
CA LEU A 104 -6.38 -7.05 -7.47
C LEU A 104 -7.09 -5.72 -7.70
N VAL A 105 -6.30 -4.65 -7.71
CA VAL A 105 -6.81 -3.29 -7.95
C VAL A 105 -6.57 -2.94 -9.40
N ILE A 106 -7.61 -2.65 -10.15
CA ILE A 106 -7.50 -2.30 -11.56
C ILE A 106 -7.77 -0.81 -11.81
N ASP A 107 -8.41 -0.11 -10.89
CA ASP A 107 -8.60 1.33 -11.03
C ASP A 107 -8.75 2.01 -9.67
N LEU A 108 -8.68 3.34 -9.67
CA LEU A 108 -8.75 4.14 -8.46
C LEU A 108 -10.12 4.12 -7.78
N ILE A 109 -11.16 3.77 -8.50
CA ILE A 109 -12.49 3.69 -7.92
C ILE A 109 -12.55 2.57 -6.89
N GLN A 110 -11.89 1.43 -7.18
CA GLN A 110 -11.79 0.35 -6.19
C GLN A 110 -11.11 0.81 -4.91
N VAL A 111 -10.02 1.57 -5.09
CA VAL A 111 -9.21 2.02 -3.96
C VAL A 111 -9.98 3.05 -3.12
N SER A 112 -10.76 3.93 -3.74
CA SER A 112 -11.46 4.99 -3.03
C SER A 112 -12.47 4.47 -2.00
N LYS A 113 -12.99 3.26 -2.17
CA LYS A 113 -13.91 2.70 -1.17
C LYS A 113 -13.24 2.35 0.16
N TYR A 114 -11.91 2.45 0.24
CA TYR A 114 -11.16 2.20 1.47
C TYR A 114 -10.83 3.49 2.22
N ASN A 115 -11.45 4.60 1.88
CA ASN A 115 -11.29 5.88 2.58
C ASN A 115 -9.84 6.37 2.59
N LEU A 116 -9.42 6.94 1.49
CA LEU A 116 -8.04 7.17 1.12
C LEU A 116 -7.43 8.45 1.66
N PHE A 117 -7.17 8.52 2.93
CA PHE A 117 -6.50 9.69 3.50
C PHE A 117 -5.85 9.32 4.81
N GLU A 118 -4.95 10.15 5.27
CA GLU A 118 -4.31 9.91 6.54
C GLU A 118 -5.27 10.16 7.68
N TYR A 119 -5.18 9.31 8.67
CA TYR A 119 -6.07 9.35 9.82
C TYR A 119 -6.11 10.72 10.50
N GLY A 120 -4.95 11.35 10.64
CA GLY A 120 -4.89 12.68 11.26
C GLY A 120 -5.68 13.73 10.51
N GLU A 121 -5.62 13.71 9.19
CA GLU A 121 -6.39 14.63 8.36
C GLU A 121 -7.88 14.33 8.45
N LEU A 122 -8.22 13.06 8.51
CA LEU A 122 -9.59 12.64 8.66
C LEU A 122 -10.22 13.20 9.93
N VAL A 123 -9.52 13.04 11.04
CA VAL A 123 -10.02 13.51 12.32
C VAL A 123 -10.19 15.02 12.34
N SER A 124 -9.24 15.75 11.76
CA SER A 124 -9.26 17.21 11.82
C SER A 124 -10.27 17.85 10.87
N LYS A 125 -10.56 17.21 9.74
CA LYS A 125 -11.43 17.79 8.71
C LYS A 125 -12.84 17.22 8.68
N GLY A 126 -13.03 16.04 9.26
CA GLY A 126 -14.28 15.33 9.12
C GLY A 126 -14.35 14.57 7.81
N VAL A 127 -14.91 13.37 7.86
CA VAL A 127 -14.94 12.44 6.72
C VAL A 127 -15.67 13.01 5.52
N ASN A 128 -16.83 13.63 5.78
CA ASN A 128 -17.72 14.15 4.75
C ASN A 128 -17.18 15.38 4.03
N GLN A 129 -16.03 15.90 4.47
CA GLN A 129 -15.44 17.09 3.86
C GLN A 129 -14.37 16.75 2.83
N LEU A 130 -14.08 15.48 2.65
CA LEU A 130 -13.05 15.05 1.72
C LEU A 130 -13.67 14.85 0.34
N PRO A 131 -13.21 15.60 -0.68
CA PRO A 131 -13.89 15.62 -1.97
C PRO A 131 -14.05 14.26 -2.65
N PHE A 132 -13.07 13.40 -2.52
CA PHE A 132 -13.12 12.11 -3.19
C PHE A 132 -14.03 11.09 -2.50
N LEU A 133 -14.59 11.44 -1.35
CA LEU A 133 -15.57 10.60 -0.68
C LEU A 133 -17.01 10.95 -1.07
N ASN A 134 -17.19 12.02 -1.78
CA ASN A 134 -18.52 12.55 -2.13
C ASN A 134 -18.91 12.23 -3.57
N HIS A 135 -18.31 11.23 -4.14
CA HIS A 135 -18.61 10.86 -5.54
C HIS A 135 -19.62 9.75 -5.61
#